data_12d6a574dcbbc747150ba14608f036f5
#
_entry.id   12d6a574dcbbc747150ba14608f036f5
#
_cell.length_a   1.000
_cell.length_b   1.000
_cell.length_c   1.000
_cell.angle_alpha   90.00
_cell.angle_beta   90.00
_cell.angle_gamma   90.00
#
_symmetry.space_group_name_H-M   'P 1'
#
loop_
_entity.id
_entity.type
_entity.pdbx_description
1 polymer ?
#
loop_
_entity_poly.entity_id
_entity_poly.type
_entity_poly.pdbx_seq_one_letter_code
_entity_poly.pdbx_strand_id
1 'polypeptide(L)'
;VNEIIHKWYSNPAKALEEAKVKRKPVMLQFERDNCSGCRKLYSVTFKELEVEKEIFKYVIPLRVNILKEREIRRKYSAVWTPSFYFINYKGKLFYSFSGYLPPEDFRIILRLGVSSFLVPQGKYSEAIEILEEGIRLFPENPRRPELMLKLGMAKYLKTWDNKMFRREMDEIRRRFPDSAIARMWAWEDENYTP
;
A
#
# COMPACT_ATOMS: atom_id res chain seq x y z
N VAL A 1 3.45 -16.19 28.76
CA VAL A 1 3.15 -15.07 27.87
C VAL A 1 4.18 -15.14 26.75
N ASN A 2 3.79 -15.72 25.58
CA ASN A 2 4.65 -15.73 24.41
C ASN A 2 4.76 -14.27 23.91
N GLU A 3 5.89 -13.62 24.11
CA GLU A 3 6.23 -12.40 23.39
C GLU A 3 6.24 -12.73 21.91
N ILE A 4 5.29 -12.17 21.15
CA ILE A 4 5.31 -12.21 19.69
C ILE A 4 6.49 -11.33 19.28
N ILE A 5 7.62 -11.96 18.94
CA ILE A 5 8.78 -11.25 18.43
C ILE A 5 8.43 -10.75 17.02
N HIS A 6 8.09 -9.48 16.91
CA HIS A 6 7.89 -8.80 15.65
C HIS A 6 9.24 -8.66 14.91
N LYS A 7 9.47 -9.52 13.95
CA LYS A 7 10.75 -9.58 13.23
C LYS A 7 10.55 -9.42 11.72
N TRP A 8 11.38 -8.56 11.13
CA TRP A 8 11.54 -8.49 9.69
C TRP A 8 12.27 -9.74 9.17
N TYR A 9 11.74 -10.31 8.09
CA TYR A 9 12.41 -11.40 7.37
C TYR A 9 13.55 -10.84 6.52
N SER A 10 14.61 -11.62 6.37
CA SER A 10 15.70 -11.39 5.43
C SER A 10 15.78 -12.49 4.36
N ASN A 11 15.13 -13.63 4.61
CA ASN A 11 15.07 -14.77 3.70
C ASN A 11 13.75 -14.74 2.92
N PRO A 12 13.78 -14.58 1.58
CA PRO A 12 12.56 -14.52 0.77
C PRO A 12 11.67 -15.77 0.88
N ALA A 13 12.25 -16.95 0.85
CA ALA A 13 11.49 -18.21 0.92
C ALA A 13 10.71 -18.34 2.23
N LYS A 14 11.33 -17.98 3.36
CA LYS A 14 10.67 -18.01 4.68
C LYS A 14 9.54 -16.98 4.77
N ALA A 15 9.75 -15.78 4.21
CA ALA A 15 8.70 -14.74 4.19
C ALA A 15 7.50 -15.16 3.34
N LEU A 16 7.73 -15.80 2.19
CA LEU A 16 6.66 -16.28 1.31
C LEU A 16 5.87 -17.45 1.96
N GLU A 17 6.55 -18.34 2.68
CA GLU A 17 5.90 -19.42 3.43
C GLU A 17 5.00 -18.86 4.54
N GLU A 18 5.51 -17.90 5.33
CA GLU A 18 4.74 -17.23 6.37
C GLU A 18 3.53 -16.48 5.79
N ALA A 19 3.70 -15.82 4.65
CA ALA A 19 2.62 -15.13 3.94
C ALA A 19 1.51 -16.10 3.50
N LYS A 20 1.87 -17.31 3.07
CA LYS A 20 0.92 -18.36 2.73
C LYS A 20 0.11 -18.80 3.96
N VAL A 21 0.79 -19.08 5.06
CA VAL A 21 0.16 -19.53 6.32
C VAL A 21 -0.76 -18.45 6.88
N LYS A 22 -0.29 -17.22 6.98
CA LYS A 22 -1.06 -16.09 7.55
C LYS A 22 -2.04 -15.43 6.58
N ARG A 23 -2.01 -15.81 5.31
CA ARG A 23 -2.85 -15.21 4.24
C ARG A 23 -2.70 -13.71 4.14
N LYS A 24 -1.47 -13.22 4.34
CA LYS A 24 -1.10 -11.80 4.24
C LYS A 24 -0.20 -11.56 3.04
N PRO A 25 -0.16 -10.34 2.48
CA PRO A 25 0.85 -9.99 1.49
C PRO A 25 2.22 -9.88 2.16
N VAL A 26 3.27 -10.14 1.39
CA VAL A 26 4.63 -9.75 1.75
C VAL A 26 4.84 -8.30 1.32
N MET A 27 5.35 -7.47 2.22
CA MET A 27 5.91 -6.16 1.88
C MET A 27 7.43 -6.32 1.73
N LEU A 28 7.87 -6.46 0.48
CA LEU A 28 9.28 -6.58 0.12
C LEU A 28 9.88 -5.18 0.03
N GLN A 29 10.80 -4.86 0.95
CA GLN A 29 11.59 -3.65 0.91
C GLN A 29 12.96 -3.93 0.32
N PHE A 30 13.34 -3.18 -0.74
CA PHE A 30 14.71 -3.12 -1.20
C PHE A 30 15.46 -2.00 -0.49
N GLU A 31 16.64 -2.34 0.01
CA GLU A 31 17.59 -1.41 0.62
C GLU A 31 18.98 -1.58 0.01
N ARG A 32 19.90 -0.68 0.34
CA ARG A 32 21.34 -0.83 0.08
C ARG A 32 22.14 -0.06 1.12
N ASP A 33 23.43 -0.39 1.18
CA ASP A 33 24.39 0.40 1.95
C ASP A 33 24.47 1.84 1.36
N ASN A 34 24.79 2.82 2.22
CA ASN A 34 24.88 4.24 1.84
C ASN A 34 23.61 4.85 1.20
N CYS A 35 22.45 4.34 1.57
CA CYS A 35 21.17 4.85 1.13
C CYS A 35 20.61 5.85 2.15
N SER A 36 20.62 7.14 1.82
CA SER A 36 20.12 8.19 2.73
C SER A 36 18.62 8.04 3.03
N GLY A 37 17.81 7.71 2.04
CA GLY A 37 16.38 7.44 2.22
C GLY A 37 16.12 6.23 3.11
N CYS A 38 16.92 5.16 3.00
CA CYS A 38 16.82 4.00 3.88
C CYS A 38 17.17 4.36 5.33
N ARG A 39 18.24 5.11 5.54
CA ARG A 39 18.59 5.61 6.88
C ARG A 39 17.48 6.45 7.50
N LYS A 40 16.86 7.32 6.69
CA LYS A 40 15.76 8.16 7.15
C LYS A 40 14.50 7.34 7.48
N LEU A 41 14.19 6.27 6.74
CA LEU A 41 13.14 5.33 7.11
C LEU A 41 13.38 4.73 8.51
N TYR A 42 14.62 4.27 8.77
CA TYR A 42 14.96 3.63 10.05
C TYR A 42 15.02 4.61 11.21
N SER A 43 15.45 5.83 10.97
CA SER A 43 15.61 6.84 12.04
C SER A 43 14.34 7.65 12.33
N VAL A 44 13.39 7.68 11.42
CA VAL A 44 12.16 8.47 11.54
C VAL A 44 10.93 7.57 11.42
N THR A 45 10.65 7.06 10.21
CA THR A 45 9.38 6.41 9.91
C THR A 45 9.14 5.14 10.73
N PHE A 46 10.13 4.24 10.78
CA PHE A 46 10.00 2.95 11.48
C PHE A 46 10.22 3.04 12.99
N LYS A 47 10.51 4.22 13.51
CA LYS A 47 10.50 4.47 14.97
C LYS A 47 9.13 4.85 15.51
N GLU A 48 8.21 5.23 14.65
CA GLU A 48 6.83 5.50 15.04
C GLU A 48 6.12 4.20 15.41
N LEU A 49 5.62 4.14 16.64
CA LEU A 49 4.97 2.94 17.19
C LEU A 49 3.77 2.49 16.33
N GLU A 50 2.99 3.42 15.81
CA GLU A 50 1.83 3.10 14.98
C GLU A 50 2.24 2.54 13.62
N VAL A 51 3.36 2.99 13.04
CA VAL A 51 3.92 2.41 11.81
C VAL A 51 4.33 0.96 12.05
N GLU A 52 5.06 0.69 13.13
CA GLU A 52 5.50 -0.66 13.48
C GLU A 52 4.30 -1.60 13.69
N LYS A 53 3.33 -1.19 14.50
CA LYS A 53 2.10 -1.96 14.75
C LYS A 53 1.37 -2.31 13.45
N GLU A 54 1.22 -1.35 12.55
CA GLU A 54 0.50 -1.56 11.29
C GLU A 54 1.26 -2.45 10.32
N ILE A 55 2.60 -2.36 10.26
CA ILE A 55 3.42 -3.28 9.46
C ILE A 55 3.10 -4.72 9.86
N PHE A 56 3.24 -5.06 11.14
CA PHE A 56 3.03 -6.43 11.61
C PHE A 56 1.56 -6.87 11.63
N LYS A 57 0.63 -5.91 11.70
CA LYS A 57 -0.80 -6.20 11.55
C LYS A 57 -1.17 -6.63 10.13
N TYR A 58 -0.65 -5.93 9.12
CA TYR A 58 -1.16 -6.03 7.76
C TYR A 58 -0.30 -6.86 6.80
N VAL A 59 1.01 -6.94 7.02
CA VAL A 59 1.93 -7.57 6.07
C VAL A 59 2.93 -8.50 6.73
N ILE A 60 3.61 -9.30 5.93
CA ILE A 60 4.85 -9.99 6.28
C ILE A 60 6.00 -9.14 5.77
N PRO A 61 6.75 -8.44 6.62
CA PRO A 61 7.81 -7.55 6.19
C PRO A 61 9.08 -8.34 5.83
N LEU A 62 9.56 -8.13 4.61
CA LEU A 62 10.79 -8.72 4.08
C LEU A 62 11.72 -7.60 3.62
N ARG A 63 12.98 -7.66 4.02
CA ARG A 63 14.01 -6.70 3.64
C ARG A 63 15.16 -7.39 2.96
N VAL A 64 15.54 -6.89 1.79
CA VAL A 64 16.64 -7.44 0.99
C VAL A 64 17.54 -6.33 0.43
N ASN A 65 18.83 -6.65 0.28
CA ASN A 65 19.78 -5.74 -0.34
C ASN A 65 19.68 -5.84 -1.87
N ILE A 66 19.37 -4.73 -2.53
CA ILE A 66 19.15 -4.66 -3.98
C ILE A 66 20.37 -5.06 -4.82
N LEU A 67 21.59 -4.92 -4.28
CA LEU A 67 22.84 -5.27 -4.96
C LEU A 67 23.19 -6.74 -4.78
N LYS A 68 22.76 -7.36 -3.69
CA LYS A 68 23.05 -8.77 -3.36
C LYS A 68 22.00 -9.71 -3.95
N GLU A 69 20.73 -9.36 -3.86
CA GLU A 69 19.59 -10.19 -4.29
C GLU A 69 19.21 -9.92 -5.75
N ARG A 70 20.11 -10.30 -6.68
CA ARG A 70 19.98 -9.99 -8.10
C ARG A 70 18.77 -10.61 -8.79
N GLU A 71 18.39 -11.82 -8.41
CA GLU A 71 17.25 -12.53 -9.01
C GLU A 71 15.93 -11.85 -8.65
N ILE A 72 15.70 -11.61 -7.36
CA ILE A 72 14.47 -10.94 -6.90
C ILE A 72 14.42 -9.48 -7.40
N ARG A 73 15.56 -8.80 -7.46
CA ARG A 73 15.66 -7.48 -8.08
C ARG A 73 15.21 -7.48 -9.53
N ARG A 74 15.70 -8.43 -10.34
CA ARG A 74 15.33 -8.56 -11.76
C ARG A 74 13.85 -8.91 -11.93
N LYS A 75 13.35 -9.82 -11.10
CA LYS A 75 11.94 -10.23 -11.13
C LYS A 75 10.99 -9.05 -11.01
N TYR A 76 11.29 -8.07 -10.16
CA TYR A 76 10.44 -6.91 -9.93
C TYR A 76 10.94 -5.63 -10.61
N SER A 77 11.98 -5.72 -11.44
CA SER A 77 12.58 -4.56 -12.12
C SER A 77 12.94 -3.43 -11.14
N ALA A 78 13.40 -3.80 -9.95
CA ALA A 78 13.74 -2.84 -8.91
C ALA A 78 15.04 -2.12 -9.24
N VAL A 79 15.00 -0.78 -9.27
CA VAL A 79 16.13 0.08 -9.65
C VAL A 79 16.48 1.15 -8.63
N TRP A 80 15.64 1.32 -7.61
CA TRP A 80 15.76 2.39 -6.63
C TRP A 80 15.64 1.87 -5.19
N THR A 81 16.25 2.58 -4.24
CA THR A 81 16.13 2.32 -2.79
C THR A 81 15.90 3.62 -2.01
N PRO A 82 15.05 3.60 -0.98
CA PRO A 82 14.19 2.48 -0.61
C PRO A 82 13.06 2.28 -1.61
N SER A 83 12.60 1.06 -1.79
CA SER A 83 11.39 0.76 -2.56
C SER A 83 10.64 -0.41 -1.93
N PHE A 84 9.32 -0.43 -2.14
CA PHE A 84 8.40 -1.37 -1.50
C PHE A 84 7.56 -2.06 -2.57
N TYR A 85 7.45 -3.39 -2.47
CA TYR A 85 6.70 -4.23 -3.40
C TYR A 85 5.76 -5.11 -2.60
N PHE A 86 4.46 -5.00 -2.85
CA PHE A 86 3.43 -5.81 -2.19
C PHE A 86 3.13 -7.02 -3.07
N ILE A 87 3.51 -8.18 -2.62
CA ILE A 87 3.44 -9.43 -3.37
C ILE A 87 2.67 -10.51 -2.59
N ASN A 88 2.10 -11.50 -3.29
CA ASN A 88 1.56 -12.66 -2.62
C ASN A 88 2.62 -13.75 -2.39
N TYR A 89 2.24 -14.84 -1.72
CA TYR A 89 3.13 -15.96 -1.44
C TYR A 89 3.68 -16.67 -2.70
N LYS A 90 3.06 -16.44 -3.88
CA LYS A 90 3.56 -16.92 -5.19
C LYS A 90 4.49 -15.91 -5.87
N GLY A 91 4.71 -14.77 -5.24
CA GLY A 91 5.53 -13.67 -5.78
C GLY A 91 4.83 -12.82 -6.85
N LYS A 92 3.50 -12.86 -6.95
CA LYS A 92 2.74 -11.96 -7.82
C LYS A 92 2.70 -10.57 -7.21
N LEU A 93 3.07 -9.56 -8.00
CA LEU A 93 3.05 -8.15 -7.60
C LEU A 93 1.63 -7.55 -7.73
N PHE A 94 1.23 -6.77 -6.74
CA PHE A 94 -0.06 -6.04 -6.70
C PHE A 94 0.10 -4.53 -6.62
N TYR A 95 1.15 -4.07 -5.95
CA TYR A 95 1.40 -2.64 -5.76
C TYR A 95 2.89 -2.41 -5.49
N SER A 96 3.41 -1.26 -5.91
CA SER A 96 4.78 -0.86 -5.58
C SER A 96 4.90 0.65 -5.39
N PHE A 97 5.90 1.03 -4.61
CA PHE A 97 6.25 2.43 -4.40
C PHE A 97 7.78 2.54 -4.27
N SER A 98 8.36 3.61 -4.81
CA SER A 98 9.79 3.88 -4.73
C SER A 98 10.05 5.25 -4.12
N GLY A 99 10.91 5.31 -3.12
CA GLY A 99 11.32 6.52 -2.43
C GLY A 99 11.12 6.47 -0.93
N TYR A 100 11.61 7.49 -0.26
CA TYR A 100 11.37 7.71 1.16
C TYR A 100 9.92 8.12 1.42
N LEU A 101 9.35 7.64 2.50
CA LEU A 101 8.00 7.96 2.96
C LEU A 101 8.05 8.45 4.41
N PRO A 102 7.55 9.65 4.70
CA PRO A 102 7.25 10.07 6.07
C PRO A 102 6.23 9.13 6.74
N PRO A 103 6.10 9.14 8.08
CA PRO A 103 5.24 8.18 8.80
C PRO A 103 3.80 8.08 8.29
N GLU A 104 3.10 9.19 8.11
CA GLU A 104 1.71 9.16 7.60
C GLU A 104 1.64 8.64 6.17
N ASP A 105 2.53 9.12 5.30
CA ASP A 105 2.59 8.67 3.89
C ASP A 105 2.88 7.16 3.83
N PHE A 106 3.77 6.66 4.67
CA PHE A 106 4.04 5.22 4.76
C PHE A 106 2.80 4.43 5.13
N ARG A 107 2.04 4.89 6.13
CA ARG A 107 0.79 4.25 6.57
C ARG A 107 -0.29 4.28 5.48
N ILE A 108 -0.31 5.32 4.65
CA ILE A 108 -1.19 5.40 3.47
C ILE A 108 -0.74 4.40 2.40
N ILE A 109 0.54 4.37 2.04
CA ILE A 109 1.08 3.43 1.05
C ILE A 109 0.89 1.97 1.50
N LEU A 110 1.05 1.69 2.79
CA LEU A 110 0.76 0.38 3.37
C LEU A 110 -0.69 -0.05 3.10
N ARG A 111 -1.65 0.84 3.32
CA ARG A 111 -3.08 0.59 3.06
C ARG A 111 -3.39 0.42 1.57
N LEU A 112 -2.75 1.19 0.70
CA LEU A 112 -2.88 1.04 -0.75
C LEU A 112 -2.35 -0.31 -1.22
N GLY A 113 -1.19 -0.73 -0.70
CA GLY A 113 -0.60 -2.04 -1.00
C GLY A 113 -1.46 -3.20 -0.53
N VAL A 114 -1.95 -3.14 0.71
CA VAL A 114 -2.80 -4.19 1.29
C VAL A 114 -4.16 -4.27 0.59
N SER A 115 -4.79 -3.14 0.30
CA SER A 115 -6.07 -3.11 -0.43
C SER A 115 -5.92 -3.64 -1.86
N SER A 116 -4.80 -3.32 -2.52
CA SER A 116 -4.48 -3.85 -3.86
C SER A 116 -4.28 -5.37 -3.87
N PHE A 117 -3.88 -5.96 -2.77
CA PHE A 117 -3.81 -7.41 -2.57
C PHE A 117 -5.18 -8.03 -2.27
N LEU A 118 -6.04 -7.34 -1.50
CA LEU A 118 -7.34 -7.87 -1.07
C LEU A 118 -8.41 -7.83 -2.16
N VAL A 119 -8.48 -6.72 -2.91
CA VAL A 119 -9.54 -6.48 -3.91
C VAL A 119 -9.62 -7.56 -4.99
N PRO A 120 -8.51 -7.99 -5.63
CA PRO A 120 -8.57 -9.07 -6.64
C PRO A 120 -9.00 -10.44 -6.10
N GLN A 121 -9.01 -10.61 -4.77
CA GLN A 121 -9.47 -11.82 -4.10
C GLN A 121 -10.96 -11.76 -3.72
N GLY A 122 -11.66 -10.67 -4.08
CA GLY A 122 -13.04 -10.44 -3.68
C GLY A 122 -13.23 -10.04 -2.22
N LYS A 123 -12.15 -9.72 -1.50
CA LYS A 123 -12.18 -9.30 -0.10
C LYS A 123 -12.45 -7.80 0.02
N TYR A 124 -13.55 -7.37 -0.60
CA TYR A 124 -13.92 -5.96 -0.70
C TYR A 124 -14.19 -5.31 0.65
N SER A 125 -14.91 -6.00 1.53
CA SER A 125 -15.27 -5.45 2.85
C SER A 125 -14.04 -5.15 3.70
N GLU A 126 -13.06 -6.06 3.73
CA GLU A 126 -11.78 -5.84 4.43
C GLU A 126 -11.00 -4.66 3.82
N ALA A 127 -10.94 -4.58 2.48
CA ALA A 127 -10.27 -3.48 1.79
C ALA A 127 -10.95 -2.13 2.10
N ILE A 128 -12.28 -2.07 2.06
CA ILE A 128 -13.07 -0.89 2.38
C ILE A 128 -12.76 -0.40 3.81
N GLU A 129 -12.78 -1.30 4.79
CA GLU A 129 -12.50 -0.96 6.20
C GLU A 129 -11.11 -0.34 6.37
N ILE A 130 -10.09 -0.95 5.78
CA ILE A 130 -8.70 -0.47 5.84
C ILE A 130 -8.56 0.92 5.18
N LEU A 131 -9.21 1.14 4.04
CA LEU A 131 -9.17 2.40 3.31
C LEU A 131 -9.93 3.51 4.06
N GLU A 132 -11.12 3.22 4.57
CA GLU A 132 -11.91 4.17 5.37
C GLU A 132 -11.18 4.58 6.64
N GLU A 133 -10.51 3.63 7.33
CA GLU A 133 -9.66 3.96 8.48
C GLU A 133 -8.57 4.95 8.11
N GLY A 134 -7.86 4.73 7.00
CA GLY A 134 -6.81 5.65 6.52
C GLY A 134 -7.35 7.04 6.20
N ILE A 135 -8.52 7.12 5.59
CA ILE A 135 -9.19 8.40 5.27
C ILE A 135 -9.54 9.18 6.55
N ARG A 136 -9.98 8.49 7.60
CA ARG A 136 -10.26 9.12 8.91
C ARG A 136 -9.00 9.56 9.64
N LEU A 137 -7.93 8.77 9.57
CA LEU A 137 -6.67 9.05 10.27
C LEU A 137 -5.89 10.21 9.64
N PHE A 138 -5.99 10.38 8.32
CA PHE A 138 -5.17 11.35 7.58
C PHE A 138 -6.03 12.32 6.75
N PRO A 139 -6.90 13.11 7.40
CA PRO A 139 -7.89 13.93 6.70
C PRO A 139 -7.28 15.02 5.81
N GLU A 140 -6.09 15.52 6.16
CA GLU A 140 -5.42 16.62 5.46
C GLU A 140 -4.19 16.17 4.65
N ASN A 141 -3.88 14.88 4.64
CA ASN A 141 -2.72 14.38 3.91
C ASN A 141 -2.94 14.48 2.40
N PRO A 142 -1.96 15.01 1.63
CA PRO A 142 -2.07 15.15 0.17
C PRO A 142 -2.31 13.83 -0.58
N ARG A 143 -1.98 12.68 0.03
CA ARG A 143 -2.22 11.35 -0.55
C ARG A 143 -3.62 10.79 -0.26
N ARG A 144 -4.42 11.47 0.55
CA ARG A 144 -5.79 11.03 0.85
C ARG A 144 -6.63 10.74 -0.40
N PRO A 145 -6.54 11.52 -1.50
CA PRO A 145 -7.24 11.19 -2.73
C PRO A 145 -6.93 9.79 -3.31
N GLU A 146 -5.71 9.30 -3.10
CA GLU A 146 -5.33 7.94 -3.54
C GLU A 146 -6.14 6.87 -2.78
N LEU A 147 -6.33 7.05 -1.45
CA LEU A 147 -7.19 6.17 -0.65
C LEU A 147 -8.65 6.25 -1.07
N MET A 148 -9.15 7.45 -1.33
CA MET A 148 -10.54 7.68 -1.74
C MET A 148 -10.84 7.06 -3.11
N LEU A 149 -9.93 7.16 -4.08
CA LEU A 149 -10.06 6.50 -5.38
C LEU A 149 -10.16 4.97 -5.21
N LYS A 150 -9.25 4.38 -4.44
CA LYS A 150 -9.28 2.94 -4.15
C LYS A 150 -10.55 2.51 -3.42
N LEU A 151 -11.02 3.34 -2.49
CA LEU A 151 -12.27 3.12 -1.77
C LEU A 151 -13.47 3.09 -2.74
N GLY A 152 -13.56 4.07 -3.63
CA GLY A 152 -14.59 4.13 -4.65
C GLY A 152 -14.60 2.91 -5.56
N MET A 153 -13.42 2.47 -6.01
CA MET A 153 -13.26 1.24 -6.80
C MET A 153 -13.71 0.00 -6.04
N ALA A 154 -13.31 -0.16 -4.78
CA ALA A 154 -13.68 -1.31 -3.95
C ALA A 154 -15.20 -1.36 -3.68
N LYS A 155 -15.81 -0.22 -3.39
CA LYS A 155 -17.27 -0.11 -3.21
C LYS A 155 -18.02 -0.46 -4.49
N TYR A 156 -17.56 0.05 -5.64
CA TYR A 156 -18.15 -0.30 -6.94
C TYR A 156 -18.07 -1.81 -7.21
N LEU A 157 -16.90 -2.40 -7.06
CA LEU A 157 -16.71 -3.84 -7.31
C LEU A 157 -17.54 -4.72 -6.36
N LYS A 158 -17.78 -4.26 -5.13
CA LYS A 158 -18.62 -4.96 -4.17
C LYS A 158 -20.10 -4.92 -4.52
N THR A 159 -20.59 -3.81 -5.07
CA THR A 159 -22.02 -3.53 -5.21
C THR A 159 -22.49 -3.46 -6.67
N TRP A 160 -21.56 -3.26 -7.61
CA TRP A 160 -21.83 -2.89 -9.01
C TRP A 160 -22.65 -1.61 -9.17
N ASP A 161 -22.70 -0.78 -8.12
CA ASP A 161 -23.35 0.53 -8.12
C ASP A 161 -22.33 1.64 -8.40
N ASN A 162 -22.39 2.21 -9.60
CA ASN A 162 -21.48 3.28 -10.02
C ASN A 162 -21.70 4.60 -9.23
N LYS A 163 -22.84 4.78 -8.58
CA LYS A 163 -23.08 5.93 -7.70
C LYS A 163 -22.13 5.97 -6.52
N MET A 164 -21.73 4.79 -6.01
CA MET A 164 -20.74 4.68 -4.94
C MET A 164 -19.37 5.21 -5.37
N PHE A 165 -18.92 4.84 -6.57
CA PHE A 165 -17.68 5.35 -7.13
C PHE A 165 -17.75 6.86 -7.39
N ARG A 166 -18.84 7.33 -8.01
CA ARG A 166 -19.06 8.74 -8.30
C ARG A 166 -19.02 9.61 -7.06
N ARG A 167 -19.63 9.19 -5.96
CA ARG A 167 -19.59 9.94 -4.69
C ARG A 167 -18.17 10.19 -4.20
N GLU A 168 -17.31 9.18 -4.25
CA GLU A 168 -15.91 9.36 -3.85
C GLU A 168 -15.16 10.31 -4.80
N MET A 169 -15.40 10.21 -6.11
CA MET A 169 -14.78 11.09 -7.08
C MET A 169 -15.26 12.55 -6.94
N ASP A 170 -16.54 12.77 -6.71
CA ASP A 170 -17.10 14.09 -6.47
C ASP A 170 -16.51 14.73 -5.21
N GLU A 171 -16.35 13.94 -4.14
CA GLU A 171 -15.72 14.38 -2.90
C GLU A 171 -14.24 14.73 -3.11
N ILE A 172 -13.50 13.94 -3.91
CA ILE A 172 -12.11 14.26 -4.27
C ILE A 172 -12.05 15.58 -5.03
N ARG A 173 -12.89 15.79 -6.03
CA ARG A 173 -12.92 17.02 -6.81
C ARG A 173 -13.27 18.25 -5.95
N ARG A 174 -14.17 18.07 -5.00
CA ARG A 174 -14.60 19.13 -4.09
C ARG A 174 -13.53 19.53 -3.07
N ARG A 175 -12.86 18.52 -2.47
CA ARG A 175 -11.90 18.76 -1.37
C ARG A 175 -10.45 18.88 -1.83
N PHE A 176 -10.09 18.22 -2.92
CA PHE A 176 -8.74 18.15 -3.46
C PHE A 176 -8.71 18.46 -4.95
N PRO A 177 -9.22 19.64 -5.39
CA PRO A 177 -9.37 19.95 -6.82
C PRO A 177 -8.04 19.96 -7.58
N ASP A 178 -6.93 20.27 -6.89
CA ASP A 178 -5.59 20.32 -7.48
C ASP A 178 -4.86 18.97 -7.48
N SER A 179 -5.46 17.91 -6.92
CA SER A 179 -4.86 16.59 -6.90
C SER A 179 -4.83 15.96 -8.30
N ALA A 180 -3.82 15.11 -8.53
CA ALA A 180 -3.74 14.34 -9.78
C ALA A 180 -4.97 13.44 -9.97
N ILE A 181 -5.54 12.93 -8.89
CA ILE A 181 -6.75 12.08 -8.92
C ILE A 181 -7.98 12.88 -9.39
N ALA A 182 -8.15 14.13 -8.96
CA ALA A 182 -9.26 14.96 -9.40
C ALA A 182 -9.29 15.16 -10.92
N ARG A 183 -8.11 15.14 -11.58
CA ARG A 183 -7.99 15.29 -13.04
C ARG A 183 -8.31 13.99 -13.80
N MET A 184 -8.43 12.88 -13.12
CA MET A 184 -8.77 11.57 -13.73
C MET A 184 -10.27 11.43 -14.00
N TRP A 185 -11.07 12.44 -13.65
CA TRP A 185 -12.52 12.43 -13.90
C TRP A 185 -12.80 12.47 -15.41
N ALA A 186 -13.41 11.41 -15.92
CA ALA A 186 -13.60 11.22 -17.37
C ALA A 186 -14.94 11.74 -17.89
N TRP A 187 -15.89 12.02 -17.02
CA TRP A 187 -17.26 12.41 -17.41
C TRP A 187 -17.68 13.72 -16.74
N GLU A 188 -17.15 14.80 -17.28
CA GLU A 188 -17.57 16.14 -16.93
C GLU A 188 -18.89 16.53 -17.62
N ASP A 189 -19.20 15.89 -18.75
CA ASP A 189 -20.45 16.07 -19.45
C ASP A 189 -21.58 15.25 -18.83
N GLU A 190 -22.71 15.92 -18.52
CA GLU A 190 -23.94 15.29 -18.03
C GLU A 190 -24.49 14.21 -19.01
N ASN A 191 -24.01 14.22 -20.25
CA ASN A 191 -24.41 13.31 -21.33
C ASN A 191 -23.57 12.04 -21.42
N TYR A 192 -22.47 11.93 -20.67
CA TYR A 192 -21.67 10.69 -20.64
C TYR A 192 -22.20 9.76 -19.54
N THR A 193 -22.98 8.78 -19.95
CA THR A 193 -23.31 7.61 -19.14
C THR A 193 -22.37 6.47 -19.54
N PRO A 194 -21.52 5.95 -18.65
CA PRO A 194 -20.72 4.77 -18.95
C PRO A 194 -21.58 3.53 -19.16
#